data_9556cf00e0074cb1c83fa07667be1cf2
#
_entry.id   9556cf00e0074cb1c83fa07667be1cf2
#
_cell.length_a   1.000
_cell.length_b   1.000
_cell.length_c   1.000
_cell.angle_alpha   90.00
_cell.angle_beta   90.00
_cell.angle_gamma   90.00
#
_symmetry.space_group_name_H-M   'P 1'
#
loop_
_entity.id
_entity.type
_entity.pdbx_description
1 polymer ?
#
loop_
_entity_poly.entity_id
_entity_poly.type
_entity_poly.pdbx_seq_one_letter_code
_entity_poly.pdbx_strand_id
1 'polypeptide(L)'
;MIKKIYPFFLFISLISYSQNSVLFTDNFSGIESVLFNPANIIDSYYKVDVNIISSTSNLGNSYSVVKPYDILKDIEFGINDFNTLNNITNSNGNLGALKDASGLKSVDSYVLRNDYSSHSNFYGNSTVLGPSFLWSINKYNAVGFTTAIRFNGNVSNLNTDLYNQFLEKTYLDTPELLLKNDFGTLTGSGQSFSWYEVGFSYAAVPLHNSSELLKVGVSLKFLRGIKSYSFLLNNLTSNFTLNIDDLENSSLDLNGSISVASSYEGANYGQGIDIGFVYEKRNKTLPINSRDKKGNIYFNKAPYSYKVSASVTDLGFLFFNNVKQQTNNVNVNLQNSNFNISNYLGVGFQDTKKQTYLLPTTAHLNVDFNINNHWFINTNIDYYLFSDTRKYAMKTVSNFSITPRYESQHISAFLPVSINKFGILKSGVGLRTGFLFVGSSSIISNFFDESKEFDFFVGVKIPIYNSKVIKEYKRSIRKYTLDNGRGNLNKKRRH
;
A
#
# COMPACT_ATOMS: atom_id res chain seq x y z
N MET A 1 -34.13 -4.24 -18.39
CA MET A 1 -32.82 -3.63 -18.11
C MET A 1 -32.10 -4.24 -16.90
N ILE A 2 -32.79 -4.77 -15.93
CA ILE A 2 -32.25 -5.31 -14.66
C ILE A 2 -31.48 -6.63 -14.83
N LYS A 3 -31.81 -7.49 -15.81
CA LYS A 3 -31.16 -8.81 -16.02
C LYS A 3 -29.70 -8.76 -16.53
N LYS A 4 -29.15 -7.59 -16.91
CA LYS A 4 -27.75 -7.44 -17.37
C LYS A 4 -26.78 -6.98 -16.28
N ILE A 5 -27.26 -6.75 -15.05
CA ILE A 5 -26.43 -6.26 -13.93
C ILE A 5 -25.94 -7.42 -13.03
N TYR A 6 -26.62 -8.59 -13.09
CA TYR A 6 -26.25 -9.76 -12.29
C TYR A 6 -24.81 -10.30 -12.52
N PRO A 7 -24.26 -10.37 -13.76
CA PRO A 7 -22.89 -10.83 -13.93
C PRO A 7 -21.85 -9.88 -13.37
N PHE A 8 -22.17 -8.59 -13.22
CA PHE A 8 -21.24 -7.60 -12.63
C PHE A 8 -21.10 -7.80 -11.11
N PHE A 9 -22.18 -8.15 -10.43
CA PHE A 9 -22.15 -8.45 -8.98
C PHE A 9 -21.53 -9.81 -8.64
N LEU A 10 -21.62 -10.79 -9.55
CA LEU A 10 -20.97 -12.10 -9.35
C LEU A 10 -19.44 -12.01 -9.49
N PHE A 11 -18.92 -11.03 -10.24
CA PHE A 11 -17.48 -10.76 -10.32
C PHE A 11 -16.93 -10.13 -9.01
N ILE A 12 -17.77 -9.46 -8.24
CA ILE A 12 -17.35 -8.78 -6.98
C ILE A 12 -17.02 -9.80 -5.88
N SER A 13 -17.56 -11.01 -5.92
CA SER A 13 -17.34 -12.04 -4.89
C SER A 13 -15.97 -12.75 -4.96
N LEU A 14 -15.15 -12.48 -5.98
CA LEU A 14 -13.83 -13.12 -6.18
C LEU A 14 -12.65 -12.20 -5.90
N ILE A 15 -12.86 -11.02 -5.31
CA ILE A 15 -11.88 -9.96 -5.32
C ILE A 15 -11.41 -9.58 -3.94
N SER A 16 -10.15 -9.32 -3.89
CA SER A 16 -9.48 -8.59 -2.84
C SER A 16 -8.18 -7.97 -3.33
N TYR A 17 -7.71 -6.69 -2.89
CA TYR A 17 -6.46 -6.60 -2.16
C TYR A 17 -5.45 -5.48 -2.53
N SER A 18 -4.73 -4.89 -1.67
CA SER A 18 -4.26 -3.54 -1.46
C SER A 18 -2.83 -3.12 -1.83
N GLN A 19 -2.72 -2.02 -2.52
CA GLN A 19 -1.73 -0.94 -2.33
C GLN A 19 -2.46 0.40 -2.47
N ASN A 20 -1.90 1.54 -1.96
CA ASN A 20 -2.52 2.85 -2.10
C ASN A 20 -2.48 3.35 -3.56
N SER A 21 -3.28 2.73 -4.41
CA SER A 21 -3.40 3.05 -5.83
C SER A 21 -4.02 4.41 -6.11
N VAL A 22 -4.66 5.00 -5.12
CA VAL A 22 -5.43 6.25 -5.22
C VAL A 22 -4.64 7.41 -5.83
N LEU A 23 -3.40 7.60 -5.38
CA LEU A 23 -2.52 8.66 -5.87
C LEU A 23 -2.06 8.42 -7.32
N PHE A 24 -1.88 7.15 -7.69
CA PHE A 24 -1.24 6.77 -8.95
C PHE A 24 -2.18 6.87 -10.16
N THR A 25 -3.47 7.07 -9.93
CA THR A 25 -4.52 7.12 -10.98
C THR A 25 -4.83 8.54 -11.44
N ASP A 26 -4.31 9.58 -10.76
CA ASP A 26 -4.42 10.98 -11.17
C ASP A 26 -3.66 11.22 -12.50
N ASN A 27 -4.25 11.95 -13.42
CA ASN A 27 -3.61 12.37 -14.67
C ASN A 27 -2.39 13.28 -14.42
N PHE A 28 -2.23 13.79 -13.22
CA PHE A 28 -1.11 14.61 -12.75
C PHE A 28 -0.22 13.89 -11.73
N SER A 29 -0.31 12.57 -11.61
CA SER A 29 0.53 11.81 -10.68
C SER A 29 2.02 11.87 -11.04
N GLY A 30 2.35 11.96 -12.33
CA GLY A 30 3.74 12.10 -12.74
C GLY A 30 4.56 10.83 -12.58
N ILE A 31 5.80 10.98 -12.08
CA ILE A 31 6.72 9.83 -11.96
C ILE A 31 6.27 8.79 -10.93
N GLU A 32 5.53 9.18 -9.90
CA GLU A 32 5.02 8.25 -8.88
C GLU A 32 4.12 7.17 -9.48
N SER A 33 3.41 7.50 -10.56
CA SER A 33 2.50 6.54 -11.22
C SER A 33 3.20 5.33 -11.85
N VAL A 34 4.53 5.39 -12.03
CA VAL A 34 5.31 4.28 -12.56
C VAL A 34 5.31 3.09 -11.61
N LEU A 35 5.19 3.34 -10.30
CA LEU A 35 5.14 2.29 -9.28
C LEU A 35 3.87 1.42 -9.41
N PHE A 36 2.87 1.93 -10.09
CA PHE A 36 1.60 1.26 -10.31
C PHE A 36 1.49 0.68 -11.73
N ASN A 37 1.87 1.49 -12.74
CA ASN A 37 1.84 1.08 -14.14
C ASN A 37 2.89 1.85 -14.93
N PRO A 38 3.91 1.19 -15.49
CA PRO A 38 4.97 1.88 -16.24
C PRO A 38 4.47 2.62 -17.50
N ALA A 39 3.32 2.23 -18.07
CA ALA A 39 2.73 2.95 -19.18
C ALA A 39 2.18 4.34 -18.80
N ASN A 40 1.98 4.62 -17.50
CA ASN A 40 1.46 5.91 -17.04
C ASN A 40 2.45 7.08 -17.28
N ILE A 41 3.75 6.81 -17.42
CA ILE A 41 4.72 7.88 -17.67
C ILE A 41 4.46 8.62 -18.98
N ILE A 42 3.90 7.97 -19.99
CA ILE A 42 3.52 8.64 -21.23
C ILE A 42 2.11 9.22 -21.17
N ASP A 43 1.32 8.81 -20.19
CA ASP A 43 -0.03 9.34 -19.93
C ASP A 43 0.00 10.69 -19.20
N SER A 44 1.10 11.02 -18.54
CA SER A 44 1.26 12.23 -17.72
C SER A 44 1.08 13.53 -18.50
N TYR A 45 0.44 14.50 -17.86
CA TYR A 45 0.30 15.88 -18.40
C TYR A 45 1.59 16.71 -18.29
N TYR A 46 2.63 16.20 -17.63
CA TYR A 46 3.91 16.89 -17.50
C TYR A 46 4.82 16.62 -18.72
N LYS A 47 5.60 17.62 -19.08
CA LYS A 47 6.74 17.44 -19.97
C LYS A 47 7.91 16.81 -19.24
N VAL A 48 8.17 17.31 -18.03
CA VAL A 48 9.11 16.77 -17.08
C VAL A 48 8.46 16.84 -15.71
N ASP A 49 8.57 15.81 -14.94
CA ASP A 49 8.19 15.76 -13.54
C ASP A 49 9.39 15.27 -12.74
N VAL A 50 9.77 16.01 -11.71
CA VAL A 50 10.87 15.66 -10.83
C VAL A 50 10.34 15.48 -9.43
N ASN A 51 10.28 14.27 -8.95
CA ASN A 51 10.04 13.99 -7.54
C ASN A 51 11.30 14.32 -6.76
N ILE A 52 11.16 15.12 -5.70
CA ILE A 52 12.24 15.40 -4.76
C ILE A 52 12.28 14.30 -3.73
N ILE A 53 11.17 14.08 -3.07
CA ILE A 53 10.93 13.03 -2.11
C ILE A 53 9.44 12.76 -1.99
N SER A 54 9.05 11.51 -1.94
CA SER A 54 7.70 11.12 -1.56
C SER A 54 7.70 9.85 -0.71
N SER A 55 6.68 9.69 0.09
CA SER A 55 6.51 8.51 0.94
C SER A 55 5.07 8.04 0.86
N THR A 56 4.92 6.73 0.73
CA THR A 56 3.66 6.02 0.89
C THR A 56 3.86 4.92 1.91
N SER A 57 2.97 4.83 2.89
CA SER A 57 3.04 3.80 3.91
C SER A 57 1.64 3.27 4.21
N ASN A 58 1.58 1.98 4.48
CA ASN A 58 0.37 1.28 4.88
C ASN A 58 0.72 0.26 5.95
N LEU A 59 -0.04 0.26 7.04
CA LEU A 59 0.05 -0.68 8.15
C LEU A 59 -1.35 -1.15 8.49
N GLY A 60 -1.54 -2.46 8.61
CA GLY A 60 -2.84 -3.01 8.96
C GLY A 60 -2.76 -4.36 9.64
N ASN A 61 -3.89 -4.73 10.24
CA ASN A 61 -4.05 -6.04 10.85
C ASN A 61 -5.50 -6.52 10.70
N SER A 62 -5.73 -7.82 10.83
CA SER A 62 -7.07 -8.41 10.70
C SER A 62 -7.76 -8.64 12.05
N TYR A 63 -7.08 -8.40 13.17
CA TYR A 63 -7.56 -8.80 14.49
C TYR A 63 -7.89 -7.63 15.41
N SER A 64 -6.91 -6.81 15.73
CA SER A 64 -7.10 -5.72 16.69
C SER A 64 -7.61 -4.45 16.01
N VAL A 65 -8.39 -3.70 16.74
CA VAL A 65 -8.94 -2.42 16.33
C VAL A 65 -8.39 -1.34 17.23
N VAL A 66 -7.88 -0.29 16.64
CA VAL A 66 -7.42 0.89 17.37
C VAL A 66 -8.50 1.96 17.27
N LYS A 67 -8.70 2.73 18.34
CA LYS A 67 -9.59 3.89 18.40
C LYS A 67 -8.80 5.20 18.32
N PRO A 68 -8.44 5.67 17.13
CA PRO A 68 -7.59 6.85 16.98
C PRO A 68 -8.23 8.13 17.54
N TYR A 69 -9.55 8.25 17.43
CA TYR A 69 -10.27 9.41 17.96
C TYR A 69 -10.17 9.49 19.48
N ASP A 70 -10.29 8.37 20.18
CA ASP A 70 -10.17 8.33 21.65
C ASP A 70 -8.74 8.67 22.08
N ILE A 71 -7.73 8.20 21.33
CA ILE A 71 -6.33 8.55 21.55
C ILE A 71 -6.13 10.07 21.39
N LEU A 72 -6.62 10.64 20.30
CA LEU A 72 -6.48 12.07 20.01
C LEU A 72 -7.22 12.94 21.04
N LYS A 73 -8.37 12.48 21.53
CA LYS A 73 -9.15 13.18 22.56
C LYS A 73 -8.44 13.20 23.91
N ASP A 74 -7.75 12.10 24.25
CA ASP A 74 -7.05 11.98 25.53
C ASP A 74 -5.62 12.56 25.49
N ILE A 75 -5.07 12.86 24.30
CA ILE A 75 -3.88 13.67 24.16
C ILE A 75 -4.27 15.13 24.42
N GLU A 76 -3.98 15.63 25.60
CA GLU A 76 -3.98 17.08 25.83
C GLU A 76 -2.87 17.71 25.00
N PHE A 77 -3.24 18.30 23.86
CA PHE A 77 -2.35 19.16 23.07
C PHE A 77 -2.09 20.47 23.86
N GLY A 78 -1.34 20.37 24.93
CA GLY A 78 -0.69 21.51 25.53
C GLY A 78 0.45 21.97 24.60
N ILE A 79 0.13 22.88 23.65
CA ILE A 79 1.11 23.50 22.73
C ILE A 79 2.27 24.18 23.50
N ASN A 80 2.19 24.27 24.83
CA ASN A 80 3.16 24.94 25.69
C ASN A 80 4.27 24.05 26.25
N ASP A 81 4.31 22.76 25.99
CA ASP A 81 5.31 21.92 26.64
C ASP A 81 6.22 21.19 25.61
N PHE A 82 7.20 21.98 25.12
CA PHE A 82 8.31 21.45 24.32
C PHE A 82 9.09 20.34 25.06
N ASN A 83 8.99 20.28 26.39
CA ASN A 83 9.59 19.25 27.24
C ASN A 83 8.86 17.90 27.10
N THR A 84 7.56 17.90 26.89
CA THR A 84 6.79 16.67 26.65
C THR A 84 7.20 15.99 25.34
N LEU A 85 7.41 16.76 24.26
CA LEU A 85 7.92 16.26 22.99
C LEU A 85 9.34 15.68 23.13
N ASN A 86 10.23 16.33 23.88
CA ASN A 86 11.56 15.80 24.15
C ASN A 86 11.53 14.51 24.99
N ASN A 87 10.62 14.39 25.93
CA ASN A 87 10.45 13.18 26.74
C ASN A 87 9.89 12.01 25.90
N ILE A 88 9.00 12.31 24.95
CA ILE A 88 8.49 11.33 23.96
C ILE A 88 9.62 10.83 23.05
N THR A 89 10.48 11.70 22.54
CA THR A 89 11.60 11.30 21.67
C THR A 89 12.71 10.56 22.41
N ASN A 90 12.89 10.82 23.70
CA ASN A 90 13.91 10.18 24.54
C ASN A 90 13.43 8.86 25.20
N SER A 91 12.16 8.49 25.07
CA SER A 91 11.59 7.31 25.73
C SER A 91 11.98 5.96 25.10
N ASN A 92 12.88 5.92 24.13
CA ASN A 92 13.36 4.71 23.42
C ASN A 92 12.25 3.76 22.93
N GLY A 93 11.10 4.32 22.54
CA GLY A 93 9.95 3.55 22.10
C GLY A 93 9.18 2.79 23.20
N ASN A 94 9.42 3.12 24.46
CA ASN A 94 8.69 2.54 25.57
C ASN A 94 7.30 3.21 25.68
N LEU A 95 6.26 2.48 25.28
CA LEU A 95 4.85 2.91 25.35
C LEU A 95 4.40 3.28 26.78
N GLY A 96 4.98 2.68 27.80
CA GLY A 96 4.75 3.05 29.19
C GLY A 96 5.21 4.48 29.54
N ALA A 97 6.37 4.89 29.03
CA ALA A 97 6.89 6.25 29.23
C ALA A 97 6.08 7.29 28.44
N LEU A 98 5.52 6.92 27.29
CA LEU A 98 4.56 7.73 26.53
C LEU A 98 3.28 8.00 27.34
N LYS A 99 2.77 6.98 28.03
CA LYS A 99 1.59 7.07 28.89
C LYS A 99 1.80 8.09 30.02
N ASP A 100 2.93 7.99 30.71
CA ASP A 100 3.22 8.85 31.87
C ASP A 100 3.46 10.31 31.47
N ALA A 101 3.97 10.54 30.26
CA ALA A 101 4.24 11.88 29.74
C ALA A 101 3.04 12.56 29.06
N SER A 102 2.06 11.79 28.57
CA SER A 102 0.98 12.32 27.72
C SER A 102 -0.42 12.28 28.34
N GLY A 103 -0.59 11.76 29.55
CA GLY A 103 -1.93 11.55 30.15
C GLY A 103 -2.75 10.44 29.48
N LEU A 104 -2.16 9.69 28.53
CA LEU A 104 -2.84 8.59 27.86
C LEU A 104 -3.20 7.46 28.83
N LYS A 105 -4.39 6.90 28.65
CA LYS A 105 -4.82 5.69 29.37
C LYS A 105 -3.95 4.48 28.94
N SER A 106 -4.16 3.34 29.59
CA SER A 106 -3.51 2.09 29.17
C SER A 106 -3.79 1.76 27.70
N VAL A 107 -2.87 1.10 27.01
CA VAL A 107 -3.04 0.70 25.60
C VAL A 107 -4.35 -0.07 25.39
N ASP A 108 -4.73 -0.89 26.37
CA ASP A 108 -5.99 -1.67 26.33
C ASP A 108 -7.25 -0.80 26.27
N SER A 109 -7.19 0.45 26.70
CA SER A 109 -8.32 1.39 26.60
C SER A 109 -8.58 1.83 25.16
N TYR A 110 -7.58 1.74 24.28
CA TYR A 110 -7.64 2.21 22.90
C TYR A 110 -7.64 1.08 21.86
N VAL A 111 -7.41 -0.15 22.30
CA VAL A 111 -7.33 -1.33 21.44
C VAL A 111 -8.46 -2.28 21.78
N LEU A 112 -9.40 -2.44 20.85
CA LEU A 112 -10.41 -3.49 20.94
C LEU A 112 -9.91 -4.74 20.23
N ARG A 113 -10.18 -5.89 20.83
CA ARG A 113 -9.83 -7.19 20.27
C ARG A 113 -11.05 -7.84 19.63
N ASN A 114 -10.82 -8.54 18.54
CA ASN A 114 -11.86 -9.33 17.90
C ASN A 114 -11.80 -10.77 18.44
N ASP A 115 -12.57 -11.05 19.47
CA ASP A 115 -12.59 -12.37 20.15
C ASP A 115 -13.13 -13.51 19.26
N TYR A 116 -13.64 -13.19 18.07
CA TYR A 116 -14.20 -14.17 17.13
C TYR A 116 -13.16 -14.73 16.13
N SER A 117 -11.97 -14.19 16.09
CA SER A 117 -10.93 -14.64 15.14
C SER A 117 -9.88 -15.48 15.86
N SER A 118 -9.72 -16.73 15.48
CA SER A 118 -8.67 -17.61 16.01
C SER A 118 -7.27 -17.29 15.47
N HIS A 119 -7.16 -16.48 14.42
CA HIS A 119 -5.90 -16.14 13.77
C HIS A 119 -5.85 -14.66 13.38
N SER A 120 -4.68 -14.09 13.56
CA SER A 120 -4.38 -12.71 13.23
C SER A 120 -3.37 -12.60 12.10
N ASN A 121 -3.50 -11.53 11.30
CA ASN A 121 -2.57 -11.20 10.25
C ASN A 121 -2.17 -9.73 10.40
N PHE A 122 -0.87 -9.47 10.21
CA PHE A 122 -0.30 -8.13 10.14
C PHE A 122 0.36 -7.92 8.81
N TYR A 123 0.31 -6.72 8.31
CA TYR A 123 1.02 -6.33 7.10
C TYR A 123 1.45 -4.88 7.20
N GLY A 124 2.59 -4.60 6.59
CA GLY A 124 3.11 -3.26 6.50
C GLY A 124 3.96 -3.10 5.26
N ASN A 125 3.68 -2.07 4.48
CA ASN A 125 4.45 -1.69 3.32
C ASN A 125 4.78 -0.22 3.40
N SER A 126 6.02 0.13 3.10
CA SER A 126 6.44 1.51 2.99
C SER A 126 7.37 1.67 1.78
N THR A 127 7.15 2.73 1.03
CA THR A 127 8.00 3.13 -0.08
C THR A 127 8.35 4.59 0.08
N VAL A 128 9.63 4.89 0.20
CA VAL A 128 10.16 6.24 0.13
C VAL A 128 10.83 6.39 -1.23
N LEU A 129 10.19 7.15 -2.11
CA LEU A 129 10.74 7.49 -3.42
C LEU A 129 11.66 8.70 -3.25
N GLY A 130 12.93 8.51 -3.58
CA GLY A 130 13.94 9.57 -3.58
C GLY A 130 13.91 10.40 -4.86
N PRO A 131 14.99 11.13 -5.17
CA PRO A 131 15.08 11.90 -6.40
C PRO A 131 14.82 11.04 -7.63
N SER A 132 13.75 11.35 -8.33
CA SER A 132 13.22 10.57 -9.45
C SER A 132 12.68 11.52 -10.51
N PHE A 133 12.71 11.13 -11.76
CA PHE A 133 12.15 11.99 -12.80
C PHE A 133 11.45 11.21 -13.92
N LEU A 134 10.50 11.90 -14.53
CA LEU A 134 9.83 11.54 -15.78
C LEU A 134 10.17 12.58 -16.84
N TRP A 135 10.43 12.15 -18.06
CA TRP A 135 10.62 13.00 -19.21
C TRP A 135 9.83 12.48 -20.41
N SER A 136 8.81 13.25 -20.82
CA SER A 136 8.11 13.03 -22.09
C SER A 136 8.98 13.55 -23.24
N ILE A 137 9.75 12.65 -23.86
CA ILE A 137 10.67 12.97 -24.98
C ILE A 137 9.87 13.60 -26.12
N ASN A 138 8.79 12.92 -26.50
CA ASN A 138 7.83 13.39 -27.50
C ASN A 138 6.44 12.83 -27.20
N LYS A 139 5.50 12.97 -28.12
CA LYS A 139 4.11 12.52 -27.96
C LYS A 139 3.93 10.99 -27.97
N TYR A 140 4.95 10.26 -28.37
CA TYR A 140 4.92 8.80 -28.51
C TYR A 140 5.84 8.06 -27.55
N ASN A 141 6.79 8.78 -26.94
CA ASN A 141 7.82 8.16 -26.12
C ASN A 141 8.09 8.96 -24.87
N ALA A 142 8.18 8.27 -23.74
CA ALA A 142 8.59 8.82 -22.47
C ALA A 142 9.56 7.89 -21.77
N VAL A 143 10.42 8.46 -20.93
CA VAL A 143 11.36 7.74 -20.06
C VAL A 143 11.17 8.19 -18.62
N GLY A 144 11.48 7.29 -17.70
CA GLY A 144 11.45 7.55 -16.28
C GLY A 144 12.69 6.95 -15.60
N PHE A 145 13.09 7.60 -14.51
CA PHE A 145 14.13 7.12 -13.60
C PHE A 145 13.61 7.24 -12.19
N THR A 146 13.74 6.19 -11.39
CA THR A 146 13.27 6.14 -10.01
C THR A 146 14.36 5.67 -9.09
N THR A 147 14.41 6.24 -7.89
CA THR A 147 15.19 5.74 -6.76
C THR A 147 14.28 5.57 -5.57
N ALA A 148 14.36 4.44 -4.89
CA ALA A 148 13.48 4.19 -3.74
C ALA A 148 14.20 3.40 -2.63
N ILE A 149 13.68 3.57 -1.42
CA ILE A 149 13.88 2.65 -0.31
C ILE A 149 12.52 2.03 -0.03
N ARG A 150 12.47 0.70 0.02
CA ARG A 150 11.22 -0.02 0.25
C ARG A 150 11.33 -0.92 1.47
N PHE A 151 10.23 -1.00 2.18
CA PHE A 151 10.01 -1.92 3.28
C PHE A 151 8.76 -2.75 3.01
N ASN A 152 8.83 -4.04 3.27
CA ASN A 152 7.71 -4.96 3.23
C ASN A 152 7.78 -5.86 4.45
N GLY A 153 6.71 -5.92 5.23
CA GLY A 153 6.60 -6.79 6.39
C GLY A 153 5.22 -7.41 6.49
N ASN A 154 5.18 -8.66 6.89
CA ASN A 154 3.93 -9.33 7.18
C ASN A 154 4.10 -10.40 8.27
N VAL A 155 3.07 -10.59 9.05
CA VAL A 155 2.85 -11.75 9.90
C VAL A 155 1.54 -12.38 9.44
N SER A 156 1.54 -13.67 9.23
CA SER A 156 0.38 -14.39 8.68
C SER A 156 0.01 -15.55 9.58
N ASN A 157 -1.29 -15.71 9.77
CA ASN A 157 -1.88 -16.85 10.44
C ASN A 157 -1.33 -17.07 11.87
N LEU A 158 -1.06 -15.97 12.59
CA LEU A 158 -0.64 -16.01 13.97
C LEU A 158 -1.86 -16.30 14.85
N ASN A 159 -1.78 -17.30 15.73
CA ASN A 159 -2.81 -17.54 16.73
C ASN A 159 -3.05 -16.27 17.56
N THR A 160 -4.32 -15.92 17.81
CA THR A 160 -4.69 -14.65 18.47
C THR A 160 -4.28 -14.59 19.92
N ASP A 161 -4.27 -15.73 20.62
CA ASP A 161 -3.86 -15.76 22.01
C ASP A 161 -2.35 -15.52 22.14
N LEU A 162 -1.57 -16.09 21.23
CA LEU A 162 -0.14 -15.80 21.15
C LEU A 162 0.11 -14.33 20.83
N TYR A 163 -0.71 -13.73 19.95
CA TYR A 163 -0.64 -12.32 19.64
C TYR A 163 -0.92 -11.44 20.88
N ASN A 164 -1.95 -11.79 21.65
CA ASN A 164 -2.29 -11.07 22.88
C ASN A 164 -1.13 -11.09 23.88
N GLN A 165 -0.43 -12.21 24.02
CA GLN A 165 0.78 -12.28 24.85
C GLN A 165 1.90 -11.35 24.38
N PHE A 166 2.09 -11.19 23.07
CA PHE A 166 3.07 -10.23 22.54
C PHE A 166 2.73 -8.79 22.91
N LEU A 167 1.45 -8.42 22.87
CA LEU A 167 1.01 -7.06 23.18
C LEU A 167 1.00 -6.77 24.67
N GLU A 168 0.52 -7.70 25.47
CA GLU A 168 0.22 -7.46 26.89
C GLU A 168 1.42 -7.66 27.80
N LYS A 169 2.51 -8.30 27.31
CA LYS A 169 3.56 -8.82 28.19
C LYS A 169 2.97 -9.56 29.41
N THR A 170 1.86 -10.27 29.17
CA THR A 170 1.13 -10.95 30.23
C THR A 170 2.02 -12.07 30.75
N TYR A 171 2.40 -11.96 31.99
CA TYR A 171 3.11 -13.02 32.70
C TYR A 171 2.10 -14.11 33.03
N LEU A 172 2.46 -15.35 32.81
CA LEU A 172 1.65 -16.54 33.20
C LEU A 172 1.77 -16.76 34.71
N ASP A 173 1.38 -15.76 35.51
CA ASP A 173 1.61 -15.77 36.94
C ASP A 173 0.46 -16.43 37.74
N THR A 174 -0.66 -16.78 37.08
CA THR A 174 -1.81 -17.37 37.74
C THR A 174 -2.35 -18.57 36.98
N PRO A 175 -2.90 -19.60 37.69
CA PRO A 175 -3.52 -20.77 37.05
C PRO A 175 -4.65 -20.41 36.08
N GLU A 176 -5.43 -19.35 36.36
CA GLU A 176 -6.49 -18.87 35.45
C GLU A 176 -5.93 -18.34 34.11
N LEU A 177 -4.75 -17.71 34.13
CA LEU A 177 -4.05 -17.29 32.92
C LEU A 177 -3.49 -18.47 32.14
N LEU A 178 -2.99 -19.51 32.81
CA LEU A 178 -2.57 -20.74 32.17
C LEU A 178 -3.74 -21.44 31.45
N LEU A 179 -4.92 -21.51 32.08
CA LEU A 179 -6.14 -22.04 31.45
C LEU A 179 -6.57 -21.26 30.18
N LYS A 180 -6.45 -19.95 30.21
CA LYS A 180 -6.74 -19.09 29.06
C LYS A 180 -5.70 -19.24 27.94
N ASN A 181 -4.55 -19.79 28.23
CA ASN A 181 -3.41 -19.91 27.32
C ASN A 181 -3.16 -21.34 26.83
N ASP A 182 -4.14 -22.22 26.90
CA ASP A 182 -4.12 -23.46 26.14
C ASP A 182 -4.38 -23.18 24.67
N PHE A 183 -3.33 -22.98 23.92
CA PHE A 183 -3.38 -22.53 22.52
C PHE A 183 -3.62 -23.67 21.53
N GLY A 184 -3.70 -24.91 22.00
CA GLY A 184 -3.73 -26.07 21.13
C GLY A 184 -2.50 -26.12 20.21
N THR A 185 -2.68 -26.01 18.91
CA THR A 185 -1.57 -25.94 17.94
C THR A 185 -1.33 -24.51 17.50
N LEU A 186 -0.21 -23.96 17.90
CA LEU A 186 0.22 -22.62 17.49
C LEU A 186 0.80 -22.66 16.09
N THR A 187 0.25 -21.82 15.21
CA THR A 187 0.74 -21.60 13.86
C THR A 187 1.06 -20.13 13.66
N GLY A 188 1.91 -19.85 12.72
CA GLY A 188 2.22 -18.49 12.34
C GLY A 188 3.53 -18.36 11.58
N SER A 189 3.62 -17.36 10.75
CA SER A 189 4.86 -17.01 10.08
C SER A 189 4.96 -15.50 9.93
N GLY A 190 6.17 -14.97 10.06
CA GLY A 190 6.43 -13.56 9.85
C GLY A 190 7.62 -13.35 8.93
N GLN A 191 7.59 -12.25 8.18
CA GLN A 191 8.65 -11.83 7.28
C GLN A 191 8.76 -10.32 7.28
N SER A 192 9.98 -9.82 7.18
CA SER A 192 10.24 -8.40 7.00
C SER A 192 11.48 -8.22 6.12
N PHE A 193 11.37 -7.29 5.16
CA PHE A 193 12.41 -7.01 4.19
C PHE A 193 12.56 -5.51 3.99
N SER A 194 13.80 -5.08 3.76
CA SER A 194 14.08 -3.73 3.30
C SER A 194 15.14 -3.76 2.21
N TRP A 195 14.99 -2.87 1.21
CA TRP A 195 15.92 -2.79 0.08
C TRP A 195 15.96 -1.40 -0.54
N TYR A 196 17.08 -1.09 -1.20
CA TYR A 196 17.19 0.01 -2.14
C TYR A 196 16.77 -0.46 -3.53
N GLU A 197 16.17 0.45 -4.29
CA GLU A 197 15.71 0.20 -5.65
C GLU A 197 16.12 1.36 -6.57
N VAL A 198 16.64 1.01 -7.75
CA VAL A 198 16.86 1.93 -8.87
C VAL A 198 16.10 1.39 -10.06
N GLY A 199 15.22 2.20 -10.63
CA GLY A 199 14.34 1.81 -11.74
C GLY A 199 14.56 2.67 -12.99
N PHE A 200 14.53 2.03 -14.15
CA PHE A 200 14.52 2.67 -15.46
C PHE A 200 13.26 2.26 -16.21
N SER A 201 12.49 3.24 -16.65
CA SER A 201 11.20 3.02 -17.29
C SER A 201 11.18 3.62 -18.68
N TYR A 202 10.53 2.91 -19.59
CA TYR A 202 10.25 3.37 -20.94
C TYR A 202 8.79 3.10 -21.29
N ALA A 203 8.13 4.07 -21.90
CA ALA A 203 6.78 3.88 -22.41
C ALA A 203 6.60 4.47 -23.81
N ALA A 204 5.76 3.82 -24.59
CA ALA A 204 5.48 4.15 -25.97
C ALA A 204 3.98 4.10 -26.28
N VAL A 205 3.59 4.75 -27.40
CA VAL A 205 2.22 4.72 -27.96
C VAL A 205 2.24 3.96 -29.28
N PRO A 206 2.08 2.64 -29.28
CA PRO A 206 2.10 1.82 -30.51
C PRO A 206 0.85 2.02 -31.38
N LEU A 207 -0.32 2.27 -30.77
CA LEU A 207 -1.56 2.48 -31.49
C LEU A 207 -2.13 3.88 -31.17
N HIS A 208 -2.41 4.64 -32.20
CA HIS A 208 -3.02 5.94 -32.04
C HIS A 208 -3.90 6.28 -33.27
N ASN A 209 -5.15 6.51 -32.99
CA ASN A 209 -6.09 7.04 -33.97
C ASN A 209 -6.91 8.20 -33.36
N SER A 210 -7.89 8.71 -34.08
CA SER A 210 -8.70 9.83 -33.63
C SER A 210 -9.55 9.56 -32.40
N SER A 211 -9.82 8.29 -32.08
CA SER A 211 -10.72 7.88 -30.99
C SER A 211 -10.10 6.96 -29.98
N GLU A 212 -8.91 6.41 -30.25
CA GLU A 212 -8.31 5.35 -29.44
C GLU A 212 -6.80 5.52 -29.34
N LEU A 213 -6.27 5.23 -28.18
CA LEU A 213 -4.84 5.18 -27.90
C LEU A 213 -4.53 3.92 -27.10
N LEU A 214 -3.48 3.24 -27.50
CA LEU A 214 -2.86 2.20 -26.69
C LEU A 214 -1.46 2.68 -26.31
N LYS A 215 -1.16 2.64 -25.04
CA LYS A 215 0.13 2.98 -24.43
C LYS A 215 0.67 1.73 -23.78
N VAL A 216 1.93 1.47 -23.93
CA VAL A 216 2.63 0.33 -23.31
C VAL A 216 3.85 0.83 -22.59
N GLY A 217 4.21 0.18 -21.50
CA GLY A 217 5.37 0.56 -20.70
C GLY A 217 6.05 -0.64 -20.05
N VAL A 218 7.34 -0.49 -19.81
CA VAL A 218 8.18 -1.44 -19.10
C VAL A 218 9.10 -0.68 -18.14
N SER A 219 9.34 -1.25 -16.97
CA SER A 219 10.36 -0.79 -16.02
C SER A 219 11.29 -1.91 -15.67
N LEU A 220 12.57 -1.63 -15.64
CA LEU A 220 13.64 -2.53 -15.16
C LEU A 220 14.14 -1.99 -13.83
N LYS A 221 14.16 -2.85 -12.81
CA LYS A 221 14.52 -2.51 -11.43
C LYS A 221 15.78 -3.26 -11.01
N PHE A 222 16.71 -2.54 -10.43
CA PHE A 222 17.92 -3.09 -9.81
C PHE A 222 17.81 -2.88 -8.31
N LEU A 223 17.98 -3.96 -7.56
CA LEU A 223 17.69 -3.99 -6.13
C LEU A 223 18.95 -4.32 -5.34
N ARG A 224 19.07 -3.70 -4.16
CA ARG A 224 20.08 -4.05 -3.17
C ARG A 224 19.40 -4.27 -1.81
N GLY A 225 19.40 -5.52 -1.35
CA GLY A 225 18.84 -5.88 -0.03
C GLY A 225 19.63 -5.23 1.10
N ILE A 226 18.91 -4.64 2.04
CA ILE A 226 19.46 -4.03 3.26
C ILE A 226 19.37 -5.05 4.38
N LYS A 227 18.16 -5.54 4.65
CA LYS A 227 17.86 -6.41 5.79
C LYS A 227 16.73 -7.38 5.43
N SER A 228 16.84 -8.60 5.93
CA SER A 228 15.72 -9.55 5.94
C SER A 228 15.60 -10.19 7.31
N TYR A 229 14.37 -10.47 7.71
CA TYR A 229 14.04 -11.25 8.88
C TYR A 229 12.83 -12.12 8.56
N SER A 230 12.83 -13.37 9.00
CA SER A 230 11.66 -14.24 8.93
C SER A 230 11.63 -15.22 10.08
N PHE A 231 10.43 -15.58 10.50
CA PHE A 231 10.20 -16.65 11.45
C PHE A 231 9.05 -17.57 10.98
N LEU A 232 9.08 -18.80 11.47
CA LEU A 232 8.05 -19.80 11.20
C LEU A 232 7.83 -20.63 12.48
N LEU A 233 6.60 -20.70 12.94
CA LEU A 233 6.18 -21.59 14.00
C LEU A 233 5.83 -22.95 13.38
N ASN A 234 6.56 -24.01 13.77
CA ASN A 234 6.37 -25.34 13.23
C ASN A 234 5.76 -26.23 14.32
N ASN A 235 4.48 -26.55 14.18
CA ASN A 235 3.74 -27.46 15.04
C ASN A 235 4.01 -27.22 16.54
N LEU A 236 4.01 -25.96 16.95
CA LEU A 236 4.15 -25.61 18.35
C LEU A 236 2.82 -25.93 19.03
N THR A 237 2.78 -27.00 19.83
CA THR A 237 1.60 -27.45 20.57
C THR A 237 1.69 -27.02 22.01
N SER A 238 0.56 -26.62 22.57
CA SER A 238 0.40 -26.40 24.01
C SER A 238 -0.52 -27.47 24.61
N ASN A 239 -0.15 -28.01 25.71
CA ASN A 239 -0.98 -28.93 26.51
C ASN A 239 -1.02 -28.43 27.95
N PHE A 240 -2.21 -28.07 28.40
CA PHE A 240 -2.42 -27.62 29.76
C PHE A 240 -2.82 -28.76 30.64
N THR A 241 -2.11 -28.94 31.76
CA THR A 241 -2.44 -29.92 32.81
C THR A 241 -2.89 -29.20 34.06
N LEU A 242 -4.19 -29.27 34.33
CA LEU A 242 -4.80 -28.67 35.52
C LEU A 242 -4.63 -29.64 36.71
N ASN A 243 -4.01 -29.19 37.78
CA ASN A 243 -4.03 -29.87 39.06
C ASN A 243 -5.12 -29.25 39.95
N ILE A 244 -6.27 -29.92 40.09
CA ILE A 244 -7.45 -29.39 40.81
C ILE A 244 -7.17 -29.29 42.31
N ASP A 245 -6.34 -30.19 42.86
CA ASP A 245 -6.02 -30.24 44.28
C ASP A 245 -4.95 -29.21 44.67
N ASP A 246 -4.13 -28.81 43.74
CA ASP A 246 -3.06 -27.83 43.91
C ASP A 246 -2.87 -27.00 42.62
N LEU A 247 -3.61 -25.91 42.53
CA LEU A 247 -3.59 -25.05 41.35
C LEU A 247 -2.21 -24.43 41.06
N GLU A 248 -1.37 -24.29 42.08
CA GLU A 248 0.01 -23.78 41.90
C GLU A 248 0.91 -24.77 41.16
N ASN A 249 0.58 -26.05 41.16
CA ASN A 249 1.25 -27.11 40.44
C ASN A 249 0.61 -27.41 39.07
N SER A 250 -0.28 -26.60 38.59
CA SER A 250 -0.75 -26.67 37.20
C SER A 250 0.39 -26.30 36.22
N SER A 251 0.46 -26.97 35.09
CA SER A 251 1.54 -26.79 34.14
C SER A 251 1.06 -26.62 32.71
N LEU A 252 1.82 -25.88 31.92
CA LEU A 252 1.64 -25.74 30.48
C LEU A 252 2.88 -26.29 29.76
N ASP A 253 2.68 -27.38 29.03
CA ASP A 253 3.73 -27.98 28.21
C ASP A 253 3.70 -27.36 26.80
N LEU A 254 4.81 -26.79 26.36
CA LEU A 254 5.00 -26.27 25.02
C LEU A 254 6.01 -27.15 24.28
N ASN A 255 5.57 -27.74 23.16
CA ASN A 255 6.40 -28.61 22.34
C ASN A 255 6.32 -28.26 20.87
N GLY A 256 7.45 -28.17 20.18
CA GLY A 256 7.53 -27.87 18.77
C GLY A 256 8.85 -27.23 18.37
N SER A 257 8.84 -26.42 17.33
CA SER A 257 10.02 -25.66 16.93
C SER A 257 9.70 -24.29 16.34
N ILE A 258 10.61 -23.35 16.56
CA ILE A 258 10.59 -22.00 15.98
C ILE A 258 11.80 -21.87 15.09
N SER A 259 11.58 -21.74 13.79
CA SER A 259 12.64 -21.47 12.82
C SER A 259 12.73 -19.97 12.59
N VAL A 260 13.91 -19.41 12.72
CA VAL A 260 14.20 -18.00 12.46
C VAL A 260 15.31 -17.87 11.42
N ALA A 261 15.22 -16.84 10.58
CA ALA A 261 16.26 -16.51 9.63
C ALA A 261 16.41 -15.00 9.50
N SER A 262 17.64 -14.52 9.44
CA SER A 262 17.91 -13.09 9.22
C SER A 262 19.17 -12.86 8.41
N SER A 263 19.21 -11.73 7.71
CA SER A 263 20.40 -11.23 7.04
C SER A 263 20.50 -9.73 7.25
N TYR A 264 21.68 -9.27 7.68
CA TYR A 264 21.98 -7.86 7.92
C TYR A 264 23.15 -7.36 7.08
N GLU A 265 23.94 -8.28 6.52
CA GLU A 265 25.21 -8.00 5.86
C GLU A 265 25.38 -8.83 4.59
N GLY A 266 26.17 -8.34 3.66
CA GLY A 266 26.55 -9.05 2.45
C GLY A 266 26.19 -8.32 1.16
N ALA A 267 26.70 -8.86 0.05
CA ALA A 267 26.39 -8.39 -1.29
C ALA A 267 25.01 -8.93 -1.72
N ASN A 268 23.96 -8.36 -1.14
CA ASN A 268 22.57 -8.72 -1.47
C ASN A 268 22.15 -7.95 -2.71
N TYR A 269 21.60 -8.63 -3.71
CA TYR A 269 21.16 -8.00 -4.95
C TYR A 269 19.87 -8.63 -5.46
N GLY A 270 19.20 -7.92 -6.33
CA GLY A 270 17.97 -8.40 -6.95
C GLY A 270 17.65 -7.66 -8.23
N GLN A 271 16.68 -8.18 -8.92
CA GLN A 271 16.16 -7.61 -10.15
C GLN A 271 14.65 -7.73 -10.17
N GLY A 272 14.01 -6.75 -10.77
CA GLY A 272 12.57 -6.76 -10.99
C GLY A 272 12.22 -6.14 -12.33
N ILE A 273 11.05 -6.51 -12.82
CA ILE A 273 10.47 -5.96 -14.02
C ILE A 273 9.01 -5.62 -13.76
N ASP A 274 8.57 -4.46 -14.26
CA ASP A 274 7.16 -4.11 -14.35
C ASP A 274 6.78 -3.99 -15.81
N ILE A 275 5.58 -4.46 -16.14
CA ILE A 275 5.00 -4.33 -17.47
C ILE A 275 3.55 -3.84 -17.33
N GLY A 276 3.14 -2.98 -18.29
CA GLY A 276 1.77 -2.52 -18.27
C GLY A 276 1.33 -1.84 -19.55
N PHE A 277 0.03 -1.65 -19.63
CA PHE A 277 -0.58 -0.92 -20.74
C PHE A 277 -1.71 -0.02 -20.24
N VAL A 278 -2.05 0.98 -21.05
CA VAL A 278 -3.20 1.87 -20.89
C VAL A 278 -3.91 1.97 -22.24
N TYR A 279 -5.16 1.53 -22.28
CA TYR A 279 -6.06 1.78 -23.40
C TYR A 279 -6.96 2.96 -23.07
N GLU A 280 -7.05 3.92 -23.97
CA GLU A 280 -7.82 5.15 -23.81
C GLU A 280 -8.81 5.30 -24.95
N LYS A 281 -10.09 5.42 -24.58
CA LYS A 281 -11.17 5.75 -25.53
C LYS A 281 -11.52 7.22 -25.41
N ARG A 282 -11.50 7.91 -26.56
CA ARG A 282 -11.81 9.35 -26.66
C ARG A 282 -13.20 9.56 -27.22
N ASN A 283 -13.87 10.58 -26.72
CA ASN A 283 -15.14 11.01 -27.28
C ASN A 283 -14.90 11.79 -28.56
N LYS A 284 -15.48 11.35 -29.67
CA LYS A 284 -15.36 12.03 -30.99
C LYS A 284 -15.97 13.44 -31.02
N THR A 285 -16.84 13.74 -30.05
CA THR A 285 -17.53 15.06 -29.97
C THR A 285 -16.66 16.16 -29.35
N LEU A 286 -15.61 15.81 -28.63
CA LEU A 286 -14.64 16.79 -28.12
C LEU A 286 -13.62 17.09 -29.21
N PRO A 287 -13.18 18.38 -29.38
CA PRO A 287 -12.22 18.73 -30.40
C PRO A 287 -10.87 18.06 -30.13
N ILE A 288 -10.69 16.91 -30.77
CA ILE A 288 -9.49 16.07 -30.70
C ILE A 288 -8.30 16.81 -31.35
N ASN A 289 -8.55 17.90 -32.02
CA ASN A 289 -7.59 18.64 -32.85
C ASN A 289 -6.81 19.69 -32.04
N SER A 290 -6.12 19.28 -30.98
CA SER A 290 -4.93 20.01 -30.60
C SER A 290 -3.82 19.66 -31.61
N ARG A 291 -3.94 20.20 -32.83
CA ARG A 291 -2.86 20.17 -33.81
C ARG A 291 -1.86 21.27 -33.47
N ASP A 292 -0.58 20.95 -33.52
CA ASP A 292 0.44 21.97 -33.52
C ASP A 292 0.42 22.73 -34.84
N LYS A 293 1.21 23.80 -34.95
CA LYS A 293 1.35 24.55 -36.20
C LYS A 293 1.81 23.71 -37.40
N LYS A 294 2.31 22.49 -37.15
CA LYS A 294 2.75 21.49 -38.15
C LYS A 294 1.71 20.41 -38.42
N GLY A 295 0.47 20.55 -37.89
CA GLY A 295 -0.60 19.59 -38.08
C GLY A 295 -0.53 18.33 -37.23
N ASN A 296 0.44 18.19 -36.34
CA ASN A 296 0.57 17.02 -35.47
C ASN A 296 -0.52 17.02 -34.40
N ILE A 297 -1.16 15.90 -34.20
CA ILE A 297 -2.17 15.70 -33.15
C ILE A 297 -1.48 15.29 -31.86
N TYR A 298 -1.78 15.97 -30.73
CA TYR A 298 -1.27 15.60 -29.41
C TYR A 298 -2.24 14.64 -28.73
N PHE A 299 -2.01 13.35 -28.85
CA PHE A 299 -2.92 12.30 -28.42
C PHE A 299 -3.00 12.14 -26.91
N ASN A 300 -1.88 12.30 -26.22
CA ASN A 300 -1.77 12.05 -24.79
C ASN A 300 -2.41 13.12 -23.89
N LYS A 301 -3.08 14.13 -24.46
CA LYS A 301 -3.56 15.30 -23.69
C LYS A 301 -4.97 15.77 -24.09
N ALA A 302 -5.67 15.01 -24.91
CA ALA A 302 -7.09 15.22 -25.15
C ALA A 302 -7.91 14.45 -24.10
N PRO A 303 -9.07 14.97 -23.68
CA PRO A 303 -9.90 14.28 -22.70
C PRO A 303 -10.38 12.93 -23.25
N TYR A 304 -10.23 11.91 -22.45
CA TYR A 304 -10.79 10.58 -22.72
C TYR A 304 -12.22 10.50 -22.17
N SER A 305 -12.99 9.55 -22.68
CA SER A 305 -14.27 9.15 -22.09
C SER A 305 -14.04 8.13 -20.99
N TYR A 306 -13.19 7.15 -21.26
CA TYR A 306 -12.72 6.20 -20.27
C TYR A 306 -11.33 5.69 -20.63
N LYS A 307 -10.60 5.24 -19.61
CA LYS A 307 -9.35 4.52 -19.72
C LYS A 307 -9.49 3.15 -19.05
N VAL A 308 -8.88 2.14 -19.65
CA VAL A 308 -8.68 0.83 -19.04
C VAL A 308 -7.19 0.56 -19.03
N SER A 309 -6.64 0.22 -17.89
CA SER A 309 -5.23 -0.12 -17.77
C SER A 309 -5.02 -1.39 -16.98
N ALA A 310 -3.99 -2.14 -17.36
CA ALA A 310 -3.52 -3.26 -16.56
C ALA A 310 -2.00 -3.26 -16.52
N SER A 311 -1.47 -3.78 -15.41
CA SER A 311 -0.04 -3.95 -15.20
C SER A 311 0.25 -5.11 -14.27
N VAL A 312 1.47 -5.60 -14.38
CA VAL A 312 2.07 -6.49 -13.37
C VAL A 312 3.35 -5.81 -12.90
N THR A 313 3.43 -5.60 -11.60
CA THR A 313 4.58 -4.94 -10.97
C THR A 313 5.33 -5.90 -10.05
N ASP A 314 6.60 -5.59 -9.80
CA ASP A 314 7.47 -6.35 -8.90
C ASP A 314 7.61 -7.83 -9.31
N LEU A 315 7.64 -8.12 -10.62
CA LEU A 315 7.97 -9.45 -11.11
C LEU A 315 9.48 -9.65 -11.01
N GLY A 316 9.96 -10.32 -9.96
CA GLY A 316 11.38 -10.43 -9.72
C GLY A 316 11.75 -11.10 -8.42
N PHE A 317 13.02 -10.92 -8.04
CA PHE A 317 13.59 -11.54 -6.85
C PHE A 317 14.62 -10.66 -6.18
N LEU A 318 14.86 -10.97 -4.89
CA LEU A 318 15.91 -10.40 -4.07
C LEU A 318 16.71 -11.53 -3.42
N PHE A 319 18.01 -11.52 -3.65
CA PHE A 319 18.95 -12.54 -3.24
C PHE A 319 19.77 -12.06 -2.04
N PHE A 320 19.76 -12.83 -0.97
CA PHE A 320 20.56 -12.62 0.24
C PHE A 320 21.65 -13.67 0.34
N ASN A 321 22.91 -13.23 0.41
CA ASN A 321 24.08 -14.10 0.44
C ASN A 321 24.32 -14.73 1.81
N ASN A 322 24.06 -14.00 2.87
CA ASN A 322 24.41 -14.37 4.24
C ASN A 322 23.16 -14.41 5.11
N VAL A 323 22.29 -15.38 4.89
CA VAL A 323 21.13 -15.61 5.75
C VAL A 323 21.52 -16.54 6.87
N LYS A 324 21.57 -16.01 8.08
CA LYS A 324 21.76 -16.79 9.31
C LYS A 324 20.43 -17.44 9.66
N GLN A 325 20.42 -18.76 9.80
CA GLN A 325 19.22 -19.52 10.11
C GLN A 325 19.45 -20.36 11.35
N GLN A 326 18.44 -20.44 12.20
CA GLN A 326 18.39 -21.32 13.35
C GLN A 326 16.99 -21.90 13.50
N THR A 327 16.92 -23.15 13.94
CA THR A 327 15.68 -23.76 14.42
C THR A 327 15.84 -24.05 15.90
N ASN A 328 15.04 -23.39 16.71
CA ASN A 328 15.00 -23.57 18.16
C ASN A 328 13.91 -24.59 18.48
N ASN A 329 14.28 -25.71 19.07
CA ASN A 329 13.31 -26.64 19.63
C ASN A 329 12.75 -26.04 20.92
N VAL A 330 11.44 -26.01 21.01
CA VAL A 330 10.70 -25.61 22.21
C VAL A 330 10.24 -26.91 22.88
N ASN A 331 10.73 -27.14 24.07
CA ASN A 331 10.28 -28.22 24.94
C ASN A 331 10.36 -27.67 26.37
N VAL A 332 9.28 -27.02 26.77
CA VAL A 332 9.23 -26.26 28.03
C VAL A 332 8.00 -26.69 28.80
N ASN A 333 8.21 -27.08 30.05
CA ASN A 333 7.16 -27.22 31.03
C ASN A 333 7.14 -25.97 31.90
N LEU A 334 6.03 -25.27 31.89
CA LEU A 334 5.83 -24.03 32.63
C LEU A 334 5.03 -24.34 33.90
N GLN A 335 5.72 -24.44 35.02
CA GLN A 335 5.15 -24.38 36.36
C GLN A 335 5.57 -23.03 36.96
N ASN A 336 4.63 -22.10 37.17
CA ASN A 336 4.90 -20.79 37.77
C ASN A 336 6.05 -19.99 37.11
N SER A 337 6.32 -20.19 35.81
CA SER A 337 7.41 -19.53 35.10
C SER A 337 6.91 -18.76 33.90
N ASN A 338 7.57 -17.64 33.64
CA ASN A 338 7.23 -16.76 32.53
C ASN A 338 7.72 -17.33 31.19
N PHE A 339 6.83 -17.71 30.29
CA PHE A 339 7.18 -18.00 28.91
C PHE A 339 7.37 -16.70 28.14
N ASN A 340 8.54 -16.51 27.58
CA ASN A 340 8.82 -15.38 26.71
C ASN A 340 9.27 -15.89 25.33
N ILE A 341 8.36 -15.89 24.38
CA ILE A 341 8.64 -16.32 23.01
C ILE A 341 9.78 -15.52 22.35
N SER A 342 10.03 -14.30 22.80
CA SER A 342 11.13 -13.49 22.26
C SER A 342 12.51 -14.14 22.44
N ASN A 343 12.67 -15.00 23.47
CA ASN A 343 13.90 -15.74 23.68
C ASN A 343 14.18 -16.76 22.57
N TYR A 344 13.15 -17.19 21.86
CA TYR A 344 13.23 -18.16 20.75
C TYR A 344 13.25 -17.49 19.38
N LEU A 345 12.93 -16.19 19.30
CA LEU A 345 13.00 -15.40 18.07
C LEU A 345 14.38 -14.79 17.82
N GLY A 346 15.29 -14.92 18.78
CA GLY A 346 16.70 -14.56 18.60
C GLY A 346 17.38 -15.45 17.57
N VAL A 347 18.25 -14.87 16.74
CA VAL A 347 19.00 -15.63 15.73
C VAL A 347 20.34 -16.07 16.32
N GLY A 348 20.49 -17.37 16.56
CA GLY A 348 21.80 -17.98 16.80
C GLY A 348 22.63 -18.07 15.51
N PHE A 349 23.93 -18.25 15.65
CA PHE A 349 24.89 -18.12 14.56
C PHE A 349 25.26 -19.44 13.88
N GLN A 350 24.42 -20.44 13.86
CA GLN A 350 24.86 -21.79 13.51
C GLN A 350 25.00 -22.06 12.02
N ASP A 351 24.11 -21.53 11.15
CA ASP A 351 24.17 -21.84 9.72
C ASP A 351 24.04 -20.57 8.89
N THR A 352 24.89 -20.42 7.88
CA THR A 352 24.78 -19.35 6.89
C THR A 352 24.39 -19.93 5.55
N LYS A 353 23.27 -19.50 5.01
CA LYS A 353 22.72 -19.95 3.72
C LYS A 353 22.54 -18.79 2.75
N LYS A 354 22.55 -19.14 1.48
CA LYS A 354 22.09 -18.23 0.42
C LYS A 354 20.58 -18.43 0.24
N GLN A 355 19.83 -17.33 0.21
CA GLN A 355 18.39 -17.40 0.08
C GLN A 355 17.86 -16.39 -0.92
N THR A 356 16.99 -16.85 -1.81
CA THR A 356 16.26 -16.01 -2.77
C THR A 356 14.84 -15.81 -2.29
N TYR A 357 14.37 -14.55 -2.27
CA TYR A 357 13.00 -14.19 -2.00
C TYR A 357 12.37 -13.57 -3.24
N LEU A 358 11.17 -13.97 -3.55
CA LEU A 358 10.39 -13.37 -4.64
C LEU A 358 9.83 -12.02 -4.17
N LEU A 359 9.84 -11.03 -5.04
CA LEU A 359 9.23 -9.72 -4.77
C LEU A 359 7.71 -9.85 -4.67
N PRO A 360 7.01 -8.88 -4.06
CA PRO A 360 5.56 -8.92 -3.84
C PRO A 360 4.79 -8.65 -5.14
N THR A 361 4.92 -9.57 -6.10
CA THR A 361 4.36 -9.43 -7.45
C THR A 361 2.86 -9.21 -7.41
N THR A 362 2.41 -8.10 -7.98
CA THR A 362 1.02 -7.64 -7.94
C THR A 362 0.50 -7.36 -9.36
N ALA A 363 -0.68 -7.87 -9.67
CA ALA A 363 -1.42 -7.48 -10.86
C ALA A 363 -2.37 -6.33 -10.52
N HIS A 364 -2.41 -5.33 -11.37
CA HIS A 364 -3.28 -4.16 -11.24
C HIS A 364 -4.23 -4.10 -12.43
N LEU A 365 -5.51 -3.86 -12.15
CA LEU A 365 -6.52 -3.57 -13.16
C LEU A 365 -7.21 -2.26 -12.77
N ASN A 366 -7.24 -1.31 -13.68
CA ASN A 366 -7.79 0.00 -13.42
C ASN A 366 -8.73 0.43 -14.53
N VAL A 367 -9.87 1.00 -14.15
CA VAL A 367 -10.85 1.60 -15.08
C VAL A 367 -11.15 3.02 -14.58
N ASP A 368 -11.04 3.97 -15.48
CA ASP A 368 -11.18 5.37 -15.17
C ASP A 368 -12.19 6.04 -16.10
N PHE A 369 -13.24 6.61 -15.55
CA PHE A 369 -14.31 7.29 -16.27
C PHE A 369 -14.21 8.80 -16.08
N ASN A 370 -14.20 9.53 -17.19
CA ASN A 370 -14.27 10.98 -17.22
C ASN A 370 -15.74 11.42 -17.33
N ILE A 371 -16.24 12.11 -16.31
CA ILE A 371 -17.63 12.59 -16.27
C ILE A 371 -17.75 13.92 -17.01
N ASN A 372 -16.87 14.90 -16.70
CA ASN A 372 -16.99 16.24 -17.25
C ASN A 372 -15.66 17.03 -17.34
N ASN A 373 -14.54 16.35 -17.62
CA ASN A 373 -13.17 16.89 -17.71
C ASN A 373 -12.54 17.40 -16.40
N HIS A 374 -13.28 17.42 -15.31
CA HIS A 374 -12.80 17.76 -13.96
C HIS A 374 -13.17 16.69 -12.97
N TRP A 375 -14.29 16.01 -13.16
CA TRP A 375 -14.76 14.95 -12.29
C TRP A 375 -14.54 13.59 -12.93
N PHE A 376 -13.93 12.71 -12.19
CA PHE A 376 -13.59 11.35 -12.60
C PHE A 376 -14.04 10.35 -11.55
N ILE A 377 -14.33 9.15 -11.99
CA ILE A 377 -14.53 8.00 -11.10
C ILE A 377 -13.53 6.94 -11.55
N ASN A 378 -12.66 6.59 -10.65
CA ASN A 378 -11.69 5.54 -10.83
C ASN A 378 -12.10 4.29 -10.06
N THR A 379 -11.94 3.12 -10.67
CA THR A 379 -12.09 1.82 -10.03
C THR A 379 -10.81 1.05 -10.22
N ASN A 380 -10.25 0.53 -9.14
CA ASN A 380 -8.99 -0.18 -9.17
C ASN A 380 -9.04 -1.49 -8.39
N ILE A 381 -8.34 -2.48 -8.93
CA ILE A 381 -8.12 -3.81 -8.35
C ILE A 381 -6.63 -4.05 -8.32
N ASP A 382 -6.10 -4.32 -7.15
CA ASP A 382 -4.74 -4.75 -6.93
C ASP A 382 -4.75 -6.21 -6.46
N TYR A 383 -4.17 -7.12 -7.17
CA TYR A 383 -4.19 -8.55 -6.87
C TYR A 383 -2.79 -9.12 -6.69
N TYR A 384 -2.49 -9.59 -5.48
CA TYR A 384 -1.24 -10.27 -5.17
C TYR A 384 -1.23 -11.67 -5.80
N LEU A 385 -0.22 -11.96 -6.62
CA LEU A 385 -0.22 -13.15 -7.47
C LEU A 385 0.23 -14.44 -6.79
N PHE A 386 0.86 -14.36 -5.62
CA PHE A 386 1.33 -15.57 -4.93
C PHE A 386 0.38 -15.98 -3.81
N SER A 387 0.37 -17.29 -3.49
CA SER A 387 -0.36 -17.83 -2.34
C SER A 387 0.23 -17.31 -1.02
N ASP A 388 -0.62 -17.05 -0.03
CA ASP A 388 -0.21 -16.69 1.33
C ASP A 388 0.65 -17.77 2.01
N THR A 389 0.56 -19.02 1.56
CA THR A 389 1.36 -20.14 2.06
C THR A 389 2.72 -20.29 1.38
N ARG A 390 2.98 -19.51 0.29
CA ARG A 390 4.23 -19.64 -0.45
C ARG A 390 5.41 -19.18 0.42
N LYS A 391 6.34 -20.08 0.66
CA LYS A 391 7.60 -19.78 1.34
C LYS A 391 8.48 -18.90 0.44
N TYR A 392 9.30 -18.06 1.04
CA TYR A 392 10.27 -17.22 0.34
C TYR A 392 9.66 -16.25 -0.70
N ALA A 393 8.40 -15.87 -0.52
CA ALA A 393 7.77 -14.80 -1.26
C ALA A 393 7.39 -13.66 -0.31
N MET A 394 7.78 -12.44 -0.65
CA MET A 394 7.33 -11.24 0.05
C MET A 394 5.85 -11.07 -0.19
N LYS A 395 5.09 -10.83 0.86
CA LYS A 395 3.63 -10.78 0.78
C LYS A 395 3.15 -9.33 0.81
N THR A 396 2.08 -9.08 0.09
CA THR A 396 1.32 -7.83 0.20
C THR A 396 -0.17 -8.15 0.29
N VAL A 397 -0.96 -7.15 0.64
CA VAL A 397 -2.41 -7.29 0.77
C VAL A 397 -3.03 -6.67 -0.47
N SER A 398 -3.87 -7.38 -1.11
CA SER A 398 -4.51 -6.98 -2.31
C SER A 398 -5.81 -6.18 -1.99
N ASN A 399 -6.40 -5.32 -2.89
CA ASN A 399 -7.47 -4.34 -2.57
C ASN A 399 -8.35 -4.00 -3.76
N PHE A 400 -9.58 -3.73 -3.48
CA PHE A 400 -10.51 -3.09 -4.41
C PHE A 400 -10.78 -1.66 -3.94
N SER A 401 -10.74 -0.71 -4.85
CA SER A 401 -11.06 0.68 -4.52
C SER A 401 -11.89 1.37 -5.58
N ILE A 402 -12.74 2.29 -5.13
CA ILE A 402 -13.45 3.25 -5.96
C ILE A 402 -13.08 4.64 -5.46
N THR A 403 -12.65 5.50 -6.38
CA THR A 403 -12.16 6.83 -6.05
C THR A 403 -12.84 7.87 -6.93
N PRO A 404 -13.91 8.51 -6.48
CA PRO A 404 -14.35 9.78 -7.02
C PRO A 404 -13.23 10.82 -6.84
N ARG A 405 -12.94 11.59 -7.88
CA ARG A 405 -11.92 12.62 -7.79
C ARG A 405 -12.24 13.84 -8.64
N TYR A 406 -11.79 14.99 -8.16
CA TYR A 406 -11.76 16.23 -8.89
C TYR A 406 -10.32 16.51 -9.33
N GLU A 407 -10.12 16.84 -10.59
CA GLU A 407 -8.82 17.17 -11.14
C GLU A 407 -8.82 18.49 -11.89
N SER A 408 -7.81 19.29 -11.59
CA SER A 408 -7.44 20.45 -12.38
C SER A 408 -5.92 20.53 -12.51
N GLN A 409 -5.43 21.45 -13.33
CA GLN A 409 -3.99 21.65 -13.49
C GLN A 409 -3.27 21.93 -12.15
N HIS A 410 -3.91 22.64 -11.22
CA HIS A 410 -3.28 23.12 -9.99
C HIS A 410 -3.69 22.31 -8.77
N ILE A 411 -4.89 21.76 -8.76
CA ILE A 411 -5.47 21.08 -7.60
C ILE A 411 -6.14 19.78 -8.05
N SER A 412 -5.91 18.71 -7.33
CA SER A 412 -6.73 17.50 -7.37
C SER A 412 -7.19 17.15 -5.96
N ALA A 413 -8.40 16.63 -5.84
CA ALA A 413 -8.97 16.10 -4.61
C ALA A 413 -9.49 14.68 -4.85
N PHE A 414 -9.24 13.78 -3.92
CA PHE A 414 -9.56 12.36 -4.00
C PHE A 414 -10.37 11.95 -2.79
N LEU A 415 -11.40 11.12 -3.00
CA LEU A 415 -12.23 10.53 -1.95
C LEU A 415 -12.26 9.00 -2.13
N PRO A 416 -11.20 8.28 -1.80
CA PRO A 416 -11.15 6.84 -1.95
C PRO A 416 -12.07 6.14 -0.95
N VAL A 417 -12.71 5.09 -1.44
CA VAL A 417 -13.36 4.05 -0.64
C VAL A 417 -12.80 2.72 -1.10
N SER A 418 -12.34 1.91 -0.18
CA SER A 418 -11.68 0.65 -0.52
C SER A 418 -11.96 -0.46 0.50
N ILE A 419 -11.87 -1.69 0.04
CA ILE A 419 -11.97 -2.90 0.85
C ILE A 419 -10.81 -3.83 0.53
N ASN A 420 -10.20 -4.37 1.58
CA ASN A 420 -9.09 -5.31 1.43
C ASN A 420 -9.52 -6.78 1.64
N LYS A 421 -8.57 -7.72 1.50
CA LYS A 421 -8.82 -9.17 1.64
C LYS A 421 -9.33 -9.62 3.01
N PHE A 422 -9.12 -8.83 4.00
CA PHE A 422 -9.59 -9.13 5.35
C PHE A 422 -10.97 -8.53 5.60
N GLY A 423 -11.64 -7.99 4.56
CA GLY A 423 -12.93 -7.34 4.68
C GLY A 423 -12.87 -5.96 5.34
N ILE A 424 -11.69 -5.38 5.51
CA ILE A 424 -11.51 -4.07 6.11
C ILE A 424 -11.95 -3.02 5.09
N LEU A 425 -13.08 -2.37 5.37
CA LEU A 425 -13.57 -1.23 4.61
C LEU A 425 -12.91 0.04 5.15
N LYS A 426 -12.40 0.87 4.25
CA LYS A 426 -11.79 2.14 4.61
C LYS A 426 -12.15 3.24 3.63
N SER A 427 -12.17 4.46 4.12
CA SER A 427 -12.36 5.67 3.33
C SER A 427 -11.43 6.77 3.80
N GLY A 428 -11.08 7.66 2.88
CA GLY A 428 -10.12 8.70 3.17
C GLY A 428 -10.20 9.89 2.25
N VAL A 429 -9.20 10.74 2.32
CA VAL A 429 -9.08 11.94 1.49
C VAL A 429 -7.63 12.16 1.09
N GLY A 430 -7.45 12.67 -0.13
CA GLY A 430 -6.16 13.12 -0.62
C GLY A 430 -6.28 14.42 -1.38
N LEU A 431 -5.22 15.20 -1.33
CA LEU A 431 -5.11 16.48 -2.00
C LEU A 431 -3.77 16.59 -2.74
N ARG A 432 -3.79 17.15 -3.92
CA ARG A 432 -2.60 17.56 -4.66
C ARG A 432 -2.69 19.04 -5.01
N THR A 433 -1.66 19.79 -4.73
CA THR A 433 -1.53 21.20 -5.09
C THR A 433 -0.26 21.38 -5.91
N GLY A 434 -0.32 21.33 -7.24
CA GLY A 434 0.84 21.53 -8.09
C GLY A 434 2.10 20.75 -7.70
N PHE A 435 2.83 21.21 -6.70
CA PHE A 435 4.09 20.66 -6.23
C PHE A 435 3.99 19.72 -5.00
N LEU A 436 2.92 19.79 -4.22
CA LEU A 436 2.71 19.03 -3.01
C LEU A 436 1.51 18.09 -3.18
N PHE A 437 1.62 16.87 -2.69
CA PHE A 437 0.48 16.01 -2.47
C PHE A 437 0.52 15.37 -1.08
N VAL A 438 -0.62 15.18 -0.49
CA VAL A 438 -0.77 14.59 0.84
C VAL A 438 -2.14 13.95 0.97
N GLY A 439 -2.23 12.86 1.70
CA GLY A 439 -3.50 12.23 2.02
C GLY A 439 -3.35 10.89 2.73
N SER A 440 -4.50 10.29 2.95
CA SER A 440 -4.67 8.94 3.47
C SER A 440 -5.94 8.34 2.89
N SER A 441 -5.93 7.07 2.55
CA SER A 441 -7.14 6.37 2.08
C SER A 441 -7.95 5.77 3.22
N SER A 442 -7.51 5.94 4.46
CA SER A 442 -8.16 5.42 5.68
C SER A 442 -8.56 6.50 6.69
N ILE A 443 -8.13 7.75 6.53
CA ILE A 443 -8.28 8.78 7.56
C ILE A 443 -9.73 9.06 7.94
N ILE A 444 -10.69 9.00 7.02
CA ILE A 444 -12.10 9.24 7.32
C ILE A 444 -12.64 8.09 8.17
N SER A 445 -12.44 6.84 7.76
CA SER A 445 -12.86 5.69 8.57
C SER A 445 -12.19 5.69 9.94
N ASN A 446 -10.89 6.03 10.00
CA ASN A 446 -10.16 6.08 11.26
C ASN A 446 -10.66 7.15 12.24
N PHE A 447 -11.31 8.22 11.74
CA PHE A 447 -11.91 9.25 12.60
C PHE A 447 -13.30 8.88 13.12
N PHE A 448 -14.08 8.13 12.34
CA PHE A 448 -15.48 7.87 12.64
C PHE A 448 -15.75 6.44 13.12
N ASP A 449 -14.80 5.54 12.96
CA ASP A 449 -14.96 4.13 13.27
C ASP A 449 -13.66 3.54 13.84
N GLU A 450 -13.73 2.29 14.20
CA GLU A 450 -12.62 1.47 14.68
C GLU A 450 -11.65 1.17 13.56
N SER A 451 -10.39 1.55 13.72
CA SER A 451 -9.37 1.38 12.69
C SER A 451 -8.61 0.08 12.81
N LYS A 452 -8.60 -0.69 11.71
CA LYS A 452 -7.72 -1.86 11.51
C LYS A 452 -6.58 -1.59 10.54
N GLU A 453 -6.61 -0.46 9.85
CA GLU A 453 -5.62 -0.10 8.84
C GLU A 453 -5.34 1.40 8.87
N PHE A 454 -4.06 1.73 8.85
CA PHE A 454 -3.54 3.09 8.74
C PHE A 454 -2.72 3.22 7.48
N ASP A 455 -2.96 4.26 6.72
CA ASP A 455 -2.12 4.60 5.59
C ASP A 455 -1.92 6.12 5.49
N PHE A 456 -0.85 6.49 4.84
CA PHE A 456 -0.64 7.87 4.42
C PHE A 456 0.21 7.92 3.16
N PHE A 457 0.08 9.01 2.43
CA PHE A 457 0.97 9.38 1.35
C PHE A 457 1.27 10.88 1.39
N VAL A 458 2.50 11.23 1.13
CA VAL A 458 2.97 12.61 1.07
C VAL A 458 4.14 12.71 0.11
N GLY A 459 4.24 13.81 -0.61
CA GLY A 459 5.39 14.04 -1.47
C GLY A 459 5.48 15.45 -2.01
N VAL A 460 6.71 15.78 -2.41
CA VAL A 460 7.07 17.08 -2.99
C VAL A 460 7.74 16.84 -4.34
N LYS A 461 7.23 17.52 -5.37
CA LYS A 461 7.72 17.40 -6.73
C LYS A 461 7.79 18.72 -7.46
N ILE A 462 8.53 18.76 -8.55
CA ILE A 462 8.65 19.93 -9.44
C ILE A 462 8.00 19.57 -10.79
N PRO A 463 6.73 19.93 -11.00
CA PRO A 463 6.04 19.66 -12.24
C PRO A 463 6.34 20.70 -13.31
N ILE A 464 6.92 20.30 -14.44
CA ILE A 464 7.16 21.15 -15.59
C ILE A 464 6.12 20.80 -16.66
N TYR A 465 5.17 21.69 -16.85
CA TYR A 465 4.08 21.50 -17.80
C TYR A 465 4.52 21.75 -19.24
N ASN A 466 3.93 21.03 -20.16
CA ASN A 466 4.09 21.33 -21.57
C ASN A 466 3.21 22.53 -21.96
N SER A 467 3.75 23.74 -21.77
CA SER A 467 3.02 24.99 -21.94
C SER A 467 2.38 25.18 -23.33
N LYS A 468 3.00 24.63 -24.38
CA LYS A 468 2.44 24.72 -25.76
C LYS A 468 1.14 23.92 -25.88
N VAL A 469 1.15 22.70 -25.39
CA VAL A 469 -0.01 21.80 -25.45
C VAL A 469 -1.19 22.31 -24.61
N ILE A 470 -0.92 22.82 -23.40
CA ILE A 470 -1.97 23.38 -22.55
C ILE A 470 -2.61 24.62 -23.21
N LYS A 471 -1.82 25.49 -23.82
CA LYS A 471 -2.36 26.65 -24.54
C LYS A 471 -3.21 26.23 -25.73
N GLU A 472 -2.79 25.25 -26.49
CA GLU A 472 -3.54 24.75 -27.65
C GLU A 472 -4.82 24.03 -27.21
N TYR A 473 -4.78 23.24 -26.17
CA TYR A 473 -5.95 22.60 -25.56
C TYR A 473 -6.98 23.63 -25.08
N LYS A 474 -6.56 24.64 -24.33
CA LYS A 474 -7.45 25.74 -23.89
C LYS A 474 -8.05 26.51 -25.08
N ARG A 475 -7.29 26.72 -26.16
CA ARG A 475 -7.79 27.36 -27.39
C ARG A 475 -8.80 26.48 -28.11
N SER A 476 -8.59 25.17 -28.17
CA SER A 476 -9.52 24.24 -28.82
C SER A 476 -10.85 24.16 -28.09
N ILE A 477 -10.82 24.06 -26.75
CA ILE A 477 -12.05 24.08 -25.92
C ILE A 477 -12.79 25.42 -26.13
N ARG A 478 -12.10 26.55 -26.07
CA ARG A 478 -12.72 27.86 -26.24
C ARG A 478 -13.37 27.98 -27.62
N LYS A 479 -12.72 27.51 -28.68
CA LYS A 479 -13.27 27.50 -30.04
C LYS A 479 -14.51 26.63 -30.12
N TYR A 480 -14.47 25.41 -29.56
CA TYR A 480 -15.62 24.51 -29.53
C TYR A 480 -16.82 25.11 -28.79
N THR A 481 -16.59 25.73 -27.63
CA THR A 481 -17.65 26.42 -26.87
C THR A 481 -18.25 27.59 -27.65
N LEU A 482 -17.44 28.36 -28.36
CA LEU A 482 -17.89 29.47 -29.18
C LEU A 482 -18.67 29.01 -30.41
N ASP A 483 -18.21 27.96 -31.10
CA ASP A 483 -18.87 27.40 -32.27
C ASP A 483 -20.22 26.75 -31.92
N ASN A 484 -20.31 26.03 -30.83
CA ASN A 484 -21.57 25.45 -30.33
C ASN A 484 -22.51 26.52 -29.76
N GLY A 485 -22.00 27.55 -29.11
CA GLY A 485 -22.79 28.69 -28.66
C GLY A 485 -23.41 29.45 -29.83
N ARG A 486 -22.66 29.66 -30.93
CA ARG A 486 -23.17 30.28 -32.16
C ARG A 486 -24.18 29.40 -32.89
N GLY A 487 -23.99 28.08 -32.91
CA GLY A 487 -24.93 27.13 -33.49
C GLY A 487 -26.31 27.20 -32.81
N ASN A 488 -26.33 27.30 -31.49
CA ASN A 488 -27.57 27.44 -30.72
C ASN A 488 -28.24 28.80 -30.88
N LEU A 489 -27.49 29.89 -31.05
CA LEU A 489 -28.03 31.21 -31.32
C LEU A 489 -28.65 31.31 -32.72
N ASN A 490 -28.05 30.65 -33.71
CA ASN A 490 -28.61 30.62 -35.08
C ASN A 490 -29.84 29.71 -35.18
N LYS A 491 -29.96 28.65 -34.35
CA LYS A 491 -31.21 27.88 -34.25
C LYS A 491 -32.36 28.69 -33.60
N LYS A 492 -32.05 29.50 -32.58
CA LYS A 492 -33.06 30.36 -31.92
C LYS A 492 -33.53 31.54 -32.78
N ARG A 493 -32.79 31.91 -33.82
CA ARG A 493 -33.20 32.98 -34.77
C ARG A 493 -33.98 32.49 -35.99
N ARG A 494 -34.24 31.18 -36.12
CA ARG A 494 -35.02 30.57 -37.20
C ARG A 494 -36.37 30.01 -36.74
N HIS A 495 -36.78 30.32 -35.53
CA HIS A 495 -38.12 30.16 -34.98
C HIS A 495 -38.55 31.56 -34.48
#